data_3eb0cde4041efa87128a44c7554d622f
#
_entry.id   3eb0cde4041efa87128a44c7554d622f
#
_cell.length_a   1.000
_cell.length_b   1.000
_cell.length_c   1.000
_cell.angle_alpha   90.00
_cell.angle_beta   90.00
_cell.angle_gamma   90.00
#
_symmetry.space_group_name_H-M   'P 1'
#
loop_
_entity.id
_entity.type
_entity.pdbx_description
1 polymer ?
#
loop_
_entity_poly.entity_id
_entity_poly.type
_entity_poly.pdbx_seq_one_letter_code
_entity_poly.pdbx_strand_id
1 'polypeptide(L)'
;MFEETLVRMEMNDTTQARAGAMLVASIAEMANAAMLLMGMPLQSHALVLLRSMLEALVDLKCLILDDGYLDQLEFDDALQLVRVFRDFAAVPRFMDDEERRQQLEEMRAQTEVRYEALRPGRAEISTRDLFARAGMAGDYVAYRTYCSYTHNKLFALRGRHGARGTVRMGEPMPVDMQRSAVTNAVSMYARALEVVPAFTTNVTADEVREAIRQVDEIINNALPHGWGAALILRRAT
;
A
#
# COMPACT_ATOMS: atom_id res chain seq x y z
N MET A 1 -19.33 -8.90 6.47
CA MET A 1 -18.72 -10.21 6.15
C MET A 1 -17.18 -10.17 6.09
N PHE A 2 -16.53 -9.32 5.29
CA PHE A 2 -15.05 -9.23 5.27
C PHE A 2 -14.44 -8.67 6.55
N GLU A 3 -14.99 -7.59 7.12
CA GLU A 3 -14.57 -7.08 8.42
C GLU A 3 -14.68 -8.13 9.52
N GLU A 4 -15.75 -8.93 9.53
CA GLU A 4 -15.93 -10.00 10.51
C GLU A 4 -14.88 -11.11 10.36
N THR A 5 -14.46 -11.43 9.16
CA THR A 5 -13.42 -12.45 8.91
C THR A 5 -12.05 -11.94 9.35
N LEU A 6 -11.70 -10.68 9.02
CA LEU A 6 -10.43 -10.06 9.44
C LEU A 6 -10.32 -9.92 10.97
N VAL A 7 -11.44 -9.59 11.65
CA VAL A 7 -11.48 -9.45 13.11
C VAL A 7 -11.31 -10.79 13.84
N ARG A 8 -11.59 -11.92 13.16
CA ARG A 8 -11.49 -13.28 13.76
C ARG A 8 -10.27 -14.06 13.34
N MET A 9 -9.34 -13.44 12.61
CA MET A 9 -8.11 -14.13 12.21
C MET A 9 -7.23 -14.44 13.41
N GLU A 10 -6.94 -15.72 13.62
CA GLU A 10 -5.90 -16.18 14.54
C GLU A 10 -4.60 -16.29 13.77
N MET A 11 -3.61 -15.49 14.16
CA MET A 11 -2.32 -15.44 13.47
C MET A 11 -1.38 -16.52 13.98
N ASN A 12 -0.53 -17.02 13.09
CA ASN A 12 0.64 -17.78 13.48
C ASN A 12 1.51 -16.94 14.44
N ASP A 13 2.08 -17.56 15.46
CA ASP A 13 2.89 -16.86 16.48
C ASP A 13 4.33 -16.59 15.98
N THR A 14 4.43 -15.89 14.85
CA THR A 14 5.71 -15.45 14.29
C THR A 14 5.68 -13.94 14.00
N THR A 15 6.83 -13.29 14.06
CA THR A 15 6.96 -11.86 13.73
C THR A 15 6.60 -11.61 12.25
N GLN A 16 6.97 -12.53 11.37
CA GLN A 16 6.62 -12.46 9.95
C GLN A 16 5.12 -12.53 9.72
N ALA A 17 4.39 -13.43 10.40
CA ALA A 17 2.94 -13.53 10.30
C ALA A 17 2.25 -12.26 10.81
N ARG A 18 2.74 -11.68 11.90
CA ARG A 18 2.24 -10.39 12.42
C ARG A 18 2.46 -9.26 11.43
N ALA A 19 3.66 -9.15 10.82
CA ALA A 19 3.95 -8.15 9.78
C ALA A 19 3.05 -8.34 8.56
N GLY A 20 2.87 -9.58 8.08
CA GLY A 20 1.97 -9.90 6.97
C GLY A 20 0.52 -9.51 7.25
N ALA A 21 0.01 -9.83 8.44
CA ALA A 21 -1.36 -9.46 8.85
C ALA A 21 -1.55 -7.93 8.94
N MET A 22 -0.57 -7.19 9.45
CA MET A 22 -0.61 -5.72 9.48
C MET A 22 -0.64 -5.13 8.06
N LEU A 23 0.11 -5.68 7.11
CA LEU A 23 0.07 -5.24 5.71
C LEU A 23 -1.29 -5.55 5.06
N VAL A 24 -1.87 -6.73 5.30
CA VAL A 24 -3.22 -7.07 4.81
C VAL A 24 -4.26 -6.10 5.37
N ALA A 25 -4.23 -5.83 6.68
CA ALA A 25 -5.14 -4.88 7.32
C ALA A 25 -5.00 -3.47 6.72
N SER A 26 -3.77 -2.99 6.54
CA SER A 26 -3.48 -1.69 5.91
C SER A 26 -4.02 -1.61 4.48
N ILE A 27 -3.86 -2.68 3.68
CA ILE A 27 -4.41 -2.74 2.31
C ILE A 27 -5.94 -2.70 2.36
N ALA A 28 -6.59 -3.40 3.30
CA ALA A 28 -8.04 -3.40 3.46
C ALA A 28 -8.58 -2.01 3.81
N GLU A 29 -7.95 -1.33 4.77
CA GLU A 29 -8.31 0.04 5.17
C GLU A 29 -8.14 1.03 4.00
N MET A 30 -7.02 0.96 3.29
CA MET A 30 -6.78 1.81 2.12
C MET A 30 -7.77 1.53 0.98
N ALA A 31 -8.14 0.26 0.75
CA ALA A 31 -9.14 -0.12 -0.24
C ALA A 31 -10.50 0.50 0.10
N ASN A 32 -10.93 0.37 1.36
CA ASN A 32 -12.18 0.97 1.84
C ASN A 32 -12.17 2.50 1.69
N ALA A 33 -11.09 3.16 2.12
CA ALA A 33 -10.94 4.60 1.98
C ALA A 33 -10.93 5.04 0.51
N ALA A 34 -10.29 4.30 -0.39
CA ALA A 34 -10.30 4.58 -1.82
C ALA A 34 -11.72 4.50 -2.40
N MET A 35 -12.50 3.46 -2.01
CA MET A 35 -13.89 3.32 -2.44
C MET A 35 -14.78 4.46 -1.94
N LEU A 36 -14.61 4.91 -0.69
CA LEU A 36 -15.33 6.08 -0.15
C LEU A 36 -15.00 7.34 -0.96
N LEU A 37 -13.73 7.60 -1.26
CA LEU A 37 -13.31 8.75 -2.07
C LEU A 37 -13.87 8.71 -3.49
N MET A 38 -14.06 7.51 -4.07
CA MET A 38 -14.68 7.36 -5.38
C MET A 38 -16.14 7.79 -5.41
N GLY A 39 -16.86 7.72 -4.29
CA GLY A 39 -18.21 8.23 -4.11
C GLY A 39 -18.31 9.73 -3.84
N MET A 40 -17.18 10.44 -3.70
CA MET A 40 -17.10 11.84 -3.32
C MET A 40 -16.46 12.70 -4.44
N PRO A 41 -16.59 14.04 -4.43
CA PRO A 41 -15.86 14.93 -5.35
C PRO A 41 -14.34 15.00 -5.06
N LEU A 42 -13.76 13.89 -4.59
CA LEU A 42 -12.34 13.73 -4.23
C LEU A 42 -11.72 12.47 -4.90
N GLN A 43 -12.35 11.98 -5.94
CA GLN A 43 -12.02 10.72 -6.62
C GLN A 43 -10.53 10.57 -6.97
N SER A 44 -9.91 11.64 -7.46
CA SER A 44 -8.49 11.60 -7.86
C SER A 44 -7.52 11.37 -6.67
N HIS A 45 -7.97 11.59 -5.43
CA HIS A 45 -7.18 11.30 -4.24
C HIS A 45 -7.14 9.80 -3.92
N ALA A 46 -8.11 9.02 -4.40
CA ALA A 46 -8.05 7.56 -4.30
C ALA A 46 -6.78 7.00 -4.97
N LEU A 47 -6.27 7.62 -6.05
CA LEU A 47 -5.04 7.17 -6.72
C LEU A 47 -3.79 7.26 -5.82
N VAL A 48 -3.79 8.15 -4.83
CA VAL A 48 -2.73 8.23 -3.81
C VAL A 48 -2.75 6.99 -2.92
N LEU A 49 -3.95 6.55 -2.51
CA LEU A 49 -4.13 5.33 -1.73
C LEU A 49 -3.75 4.08 -2.52
N LEU A 50 -4.12 4.03 -3.81
CA LEU A 50 -3.73 2.91 -4.69
C LEU A 50 -2.21 2.77 -4.82
N ARG A 51 -1.46 3.89 -4.82
CA ARG A 51 0.00 3.84 -4.76
C ARG A 51 0.48 3.13 -3.49
N SER A 52 -0.02 3.54 -2.34
CA SER A 52 0.36 2.96 -1.04
C SER A 52 -0.07 1.50 -0.92
N MET A 53 -1.24 1.14 -1.48
CA MET A 53 -1.68 -0.26 -1.57
C MET A 53 -0.72 -1.12 -2.40
N LEU A 54 -0.21 -0.60 -3.53
CA LEU A 54 0.78 -1.33 -4.34
C LEU A 54 2.08 -1.54 -3.58
N GLU A 55 2.57 -0.54 -2.84
CA GLU A 55 3.77 -0.68 -2.02
C GLU A 55 3.55 -1.75 -0.93
N ALA A 56 2.46 -1.67 -0.18
CA ALA A 56 2.14 -2.67 0.83
C ALA A 56 1.96 -4.08 0.25
N LEU A 57 1.38 -4.22 -0.94
CA LEU A 57 1.21 -5.51 -1.61
C LEU A 57 2.56 -6.09 -2.09
N VAL A 58 3.48 -5.25 -2.55
CA VAL A 58 4.85 -5.65 -2.90
C VAL A 58 5.56 -6.20 -1.68
N ASP A 59 5.52 -5.48 -0.56
CA ASP A 59 6.14 -5.91 0.70
C ASP A 59 5.51 -7.23 1.19
N LEU A 60 4.20 -7.35 1.12
CA LEU A 60 3.47 -8.57 1.49
C LEU A 60 3.88 -9.77 0.63
N LYS A 61 4.04 -9.58 -0.68
CA LYS A 61 4.51 -10.65 -1.59
C LYS A 61 5.98 -11.01 -1.31
N CYS A 62 6.85 -10.04 -1.07
CA CYS A 62 8.24 -10.29 -0.71
C CYS A 62 8.36 -11.07 0.61
N LEU A 63 7.53 -10.77 1.61
CA LEU A 63 7.48 -11.50 2.89
C LEU A 63 7.17 -13.00 2.72
N ILE A 64 6.42 -13.36 1.66
CA ILE A 64 6.07 -14.77 1.39
C ILE A 64 7.17 -15.47 0.60
N LEU A 65 7.81 -14.74 -0.32
CA LEU A 65 8.77 -15.30 -1.25
C LEU A 65 10.19 -15.41 -0.67
N ASP A 66 10.47 -14.67 0.41
CA ASP A 66 11.81 -14.54 0.98
C ASP A 66 11.74 -14.46 2.51
N ASP A 67 12.17 -15.53 3.17
CA ASP A 67 12.17 -15.64 4.63
C ASP A 67 13.03 -14.57 5.33
N GLY A 68 14.02 -13.99 4.62
CA GLY A 68 14.86 -12.89 5.10
C GLY A 68 14.29 -11.50 4.88
N TYR A 69 13.15 -11.37 4.21
CA TYR A 69 12.62 -10.06 3.82
C TYR A 69 12.11 -9.22 5.01
N LEU A 70 11.69 -9.86 6.08
CA LEU A 70 11.31 -9.12 7.30
C LEU A 70 12.48 -8.26 7.82
N ASP A 71 13.68 -8.81 7.84
CA ASP A 71 14.87 -8.08 8.24
C ASP A 71 15.20 -6.92 7.27
N GLN A 72 14.88 -7.07 5.98
CA GLN A 72 15.01 -5.97 5.01
C GLN A 72 14.01 -4.86 5.29
N LEU A 73 12.74 -5.19 5.60
CA LEU A 73 11.74 -4.20 6.01
C LEU A 73 12.16 -3.44 7.28
N GLU A 74 12.68 -4.17 8.28
CA GLU A 74 13.19 -3.55 9.50
C GLU A 74 14.40 -2.65 9.25
N PHE A 75 15.28 -3.04 8.33
CA PHE A 75 16.43 -2.22 7.91
C PHE A 75 15.96 -0.94 7.21
N ASP A 76 15.02 -1.05 6.26
CA ASP A 76 14.50 0.10 5.52
C ASP A 76 13.76 1.08 6.45
N ASP A 77 12.97 0.57 7.41
CA ASP A 77 12.32 1.37 8.45
C ASP A 77 13.36 2.11 9.32
N ALA A 78 14.36 1.40 9.83
CA ALA A 78 15.42 2.01 10.63
C ALA A 78 16.20 3.06 9.84
N LEU A 79 16.51 2.81 8.57
CA LEU A 79 17.18 3.77 7.68
C LEU A 79 16.35 5.04 7.48
N GLN A 80 15.02 4.90 7.26
CA GLN A 80 14.13 6.06 7.11
C GLN A 80 14.05 6.86 8.41
N LEU A 81 13.95 6.22 9.57
CA LEU A 81 13.93 6.90 10.86
C LEU A 81 15.25 7.66 11.13
N VAL A 82 16.42 7.07 10.81
CA VAL A 82 17.72 7.76 10.91
C VAL A 82 17.73 9.04 10.03
N ARG A 83 17.19 8.97 8.82
CA ARG A 83 17.06 10.13 7.93
C ARG A 83 16.13 11.20 8.53
N VAL A 84 14.96 10.80 9.01
CA VAL A 84 13.98 11.69 9.64
C VAL A 84 14.58 12.41 10.85
N PHE A 85 15.25 11.68 11.76
CA PHE A 85 15.89 12.33 12.92
C PHE A 85 17.03 13.25 12.55
N ARG A 86 17.80 12.94 11.50
CA ARG A 86 18.82 13.86 10.96
C ARG A 86 18.17 15.16 10.45
N ASP A 87 17.06 15.05 9.72
CA ASP A 87 16.35 16.21 9.20
C ASP A 87 15.75 17.05 10.32
N PHE A 88 15.17 16.44 11.37
CA PHE A 88 14.72 17.15 12.56
C PHE A 88 15.83 17.91 13.27
N ALA A 89 16.99 17.28 13.45
CA ALA A 89 18.15 17.92 14.08
C ALA A 89 18.69 19.13 13.28
N ALA A 90 18.44 19.16 11.97
CA ALA A 90 18.85 20.29 11.12
C ALA A 90 17.89 21.49 11.19
N VAL A 91 16.74 21.39 11.87
CA VAL A 91 15.73 22.45 11.97
C VAL A 91 15.79 23.12 13.32
N PRO A 92 16.31 24.37 13.45
CA PRO A 92 16.55 25.04 14.75
C PRO A 92 15.35 25.04 15.68
N ARG A 93 14.13 25.36 15.17
CA ARG A 93 12.91 25.42 15.98
C ARG A 93 12.54 24.14 16.73
N PHE A 94 13.05 22.98 16.30
CA PHE A 94 12.85 21.71 17.01
C PHE A 94 13.89 21.50 18.10
N MET A 95 14.99 22.28 18.07
CA MET A 95 16.11 22.18 18.98
C MET A 95 16.11 23.29 20.06
N ASP A 96 15.15 24.23 20.01
CA ASP A 96 15.08 25.38 20.95
C ASP A 96 14.56 24.96 22.33
N ASP A 97 13.85 23.85 22.44
CA ASP A 97 13.33 23.27 23.69
C ASP A 97 14.27 22.16 24.15
N GLU A 98 14.85 22.32 25.35
CA GLU A 98 15.84 21.40 25.91
C GLU A 98 15.29 19.99 26.11
N GLU A 99 14.07 19.86 26.65
CA GLU A 99 13.44 18.56 26.90
C GLU A 99 13.14 17.83 25.58
N ARG A 100 12.63 18.54 24.58
CA ARG A 100 12.36 18.00 23.26
C ARG A 100 13.66 17.60 22.54
N ARG A 101 14.71 18.39 22.69
CA ARG A 101 16.02 18.09 22.12
C ARG A 101 16.57 16.79 22.71
N GLN A 102 16.52 16.64 24.03
CA GLN A 102 16.97 15.42 24.70
C GLN A 102 16.18 14.20 24.25
N GLN A 103 14.85 14.27 24.15
CA GLN A 103 14.00 13.19 23.66
C GLN A 103 14.37 12.79 22.21
N LEU A 104 14.58 13.77 21.33
CA LEU A 104 14.98 13.50 19.94
C LEU A 104 16.38 12.87 19.85
N GLU A 105 17.33 13.31 20.67
CA GLU A 105 18.67 12.73 20.73
C GLU A 105 18.65 11.28 21.23
N GLU A 106 17.83 10.97 22.25
CA GLU A 106 17.65 9.62 22.76
C GLU A 106 17.01 8.69 21.69
N MET A 107 15.94 9.13 21.05
CA MET A 107 15.29 8.38 19.97
C MET A 107 16.22 8.15 18.78
N ARG A 108 17.01 9.17 18.41
CA ARG A 108 18.01 9.07 17.37
C ARG A 108 19.07 8.04 17.70
N ALA A 109 19.64 8.10 18.91
CA ALA A 109 20.68 7.17 19.35
C ALA A 109 20.17 5.71 19.34
N GLN A 110 18.95 5.47 19.85
CA GLN A 110 18.32 4.13 19.82
C GLN A 110 18.13 3.64 18.38
N THR A 111 17.69 4.53 17.49
CA THR A 111 17.45 4.19 16.07
C THR A 111 18.76 3.92 15.34
N GLU A 112 19.82 4.69 15.61
CA GLU A 112 21.16 4.47 15.03
C GLU A 112 21.72 3.11 15.45
N VAL A 113 21.57 2.72 16.74
CA VAL A 113 21.98 1.39 17.22
C VAL A 113 21.22 0.28 16.50
N ARG A 114 19.90 0.40 16.34
CA ARG A 114 19.08 -0.57 15.59
C ARG A 114 19.52 -0.65 14.13
N TYR A 115 19.70 0.48 13.48
CA TYR A 115 20.16 0.55 12.09
C TYR A 115 21.51 -0.14 11.88
N GLU A 116 22.53 0.17 12.72
CA GLU A 116 23.84 -0.44 12.61
C GLU A 116 23.81 -1.96 12.87
N ALA A 117 22.92 -2.44 13.73
CA ALA A 117 22.73 -3.87 13.95
C ALA A 117 22.12 -4.58 12.74
N LEU A 118 21.20 -3.92 12.01
CA LEU A 118 20.52 -4.48 10.84
C LEU A 118 21.32 -4.33 9.54
N ARG A 119 22.26 -3.39 9.47
CA ARG A 119 22.98 -3.00 8.26
C ARG A 119 23.88 -4.09 7.62
N PRO A 120 24.54 -5.00 8.38
CA PRO A 120 25.45 -5.96 7.77
C PRO A 120 24.77 -6.81 6.69
N GLY A 121 25.30 -6.75 5.45
CA GLY A 121 24.80 -7.50 4.29
C GLY A 121 23.51 -6.95 3.66
N ARG A 122 22.99 -5.80 4.12
CA ARG A 122 21.79 -5.15 3.58
C ARG A 122 22.09 -3.83 2.91
N ALA A 123 21.30 -3.52 1.90
CA ALA A 123 21.35 -2.26 1.16
C ALA A 123 19.92 -1.82 0.81
N GLU A 124 19.74 -0.52 0.59
CA GLU A 124 18.48 0.02 0.10
C GLU A 124 18.16 -0.57 -1.28
N ILE A 125 16.96 -1.15 -1.40
CA ILE A 125 16.49 -1.76 -2.64
C ILE A 125 15.63 -0.73 -3.37
N SER A 126 15.88 -0.56 -4.68
CA SER A 126 15.04 0.36 -5.45
C SER A 126 13.60 -0.17 -5.53
N THR A 127 12.61 0.73 -5.55
CA THR A 127 11.21 0.36 -5.68
C THR A 127 10.98 -0.51 -6.92
N ARG A 128 11.67 -0.25 -8.02
CA ARG A 128 11.57 -1.06 -9.24
C ARG A 128 12.03 -2.51 -9.01
N ASP A 129 13.12 -2.68 -8.29
CA ASP A 129 13.68 -4.00 -8.00
C ASP A 129 12.80 -4.76 -6.99
N LEU A 130 12.17 -4.05 -6.04
CA LEU A 130 11.16 -4.63 -5.14
C LEU A 130 9.96 -5.18 -5.92
N PHE A 131 9.44 -4.41 -6.90
CA PHE A 131 8.36 -4.90 -7.77
C PHE A 131 8.77 -6.14 -8.57
N ALA A 132 10.01 -6.18 -9.06
CA ALA A 132 10.52 -7.36 -9.77
C ALA A 132 10.65 -8.57 -8.83
N ARG A 133 11.14 -8.37 -7.60
CA ARG A 133 11.29 -9.38 -6.54
C ARG A 133 9.95 -9.98 -6.12
N ALA A 134 8.93 -9.14 -5.98
CA ALA A 134 7.56 -9.55 -5.69
C ALA A 134 6.86 -10.27 -6.85
N GLY A 135 7.49 -10.43 -8.02
CA GLY A 135 6.83 -10.94 -9.23
C GLY A 135 5.81 -9.97 -9.84
N MET A 136 5.91 -8.68 -9.52
CA MET A 136 4.95 -7.62 -9.86
C MET A 136 5.54 -6.57 -10.81
N ALA A 137 6.53 -6.91 -11.61
CA ALA A 137 7.21 -5.97 -12.51
C ALA A 137 6.24 -5.22 -13.45
N GLY A 138 5.14 -5.86 -13.90
CA GLY A 138 4.11 -5.24 -14.73
C GLY A 138 3.31 -4.16 -14.01
N ASP A 139 3.09 -4.30 -12.69
CA ASP A 139 2.34 -3.34 -11.88
C ASP A 139 3.14 -2.04 -11.64
N TYR A 140 4.46 -2.06 -11.86
CA TYR A 140 5.31 -0.88 -11.69
C TYR A 140 4.90 0.30 -12.58
N VAL A 141 4.29 0.05 -13.73
CA VAL A 141 3.77 1.11 -14.62
C VAL A 141 2.61 1.85 -13.95
N ALA A 142 1.66 1.10 -13.35
CA ALA A 142 0.56 1.69 -12.59
C ALA A 142 1.08 2.48 -11.37
N TYR A 143 2.03 1.91 -10.63
CA TYR A 143 2.72 2.60 -9.53
C TYR A 143 3.30 3.96 -9.96
N ARG A 144 4.05 4.01 -11.08
CA ARG A 144 4.61 5.24 -11.63
C ARG A 144 3.54 6.28 -11.96
N THR A 145 2.41 5.84 -12.47
CA THR A 145 1.26 6.71 -12.75
C THR A 145 0.71 7.30 -11.46
N TYR A 146 0.50 6.49 -10.43
CA TYR A 146 -0.02 6.94 -9.14
C TYR A 146 0.96 7.87 -8.40
N CYS A 147 2.28 7.66 -8.53
CA CYS A 147 3.29 8.60 -8.02
C CYS A 147 3.09 10.03 -8.55
N SER A 148 2.61 10.20 -9.78
CA SER A 148 2.35 11.52 -10.34
C SER A 148 1.25 12.27 -9.58
N TYR A 149 0.27 11.54 -9.04
CA TYR A 149 -0.82 12.10 -8.23
C TYR A 149 -0.35 12.41 -6.79
N THR A 150 0.47 11.56 -6.20
CA THR A 150 1.05 11.76 -4.87
C THR A 150 1.95 12.99 -4.83
N HIS A 151 2.78 13.18 -5.84
CA HIS A 151 3.74 14.28 -5.91
C HIS A 151 3.24 15.54 -6.64
N ASN A 152 1.92 15.63 -6.88
CA ASN A 152 1.30 16.77 -7.55
C ASN A 152 2.02 17.19 -8.86
N LYS A 153 2.45 16.21 -9.66
CA LYS A 153 3.06 16.51 -10.95
C LYS A 153 2.09 17.26 -11.86
N LEU A 154 2.59 18.12 -12.71
CA LEU A 154 1.77 19.00 -13.56
C LEU A 154 0.72 18.20 -14.38
N PHE A 155 1.06 17.01 -14.83
CA PHE A 155 0.12 16.09 -15.48
C PHE A 155 -1.08 15.77 -14.58
N ALA A 156 -0.83 15.39 -13.32
CA ALA A 156 -1.88 15.07 -12.37
C ALA A 156 -2.70 16.30 -11.96
N LEU A 157 -2.04 17.45 -11.78
CA LEU A 157 -2.73 18.73 -11.49
C LEU A 157 -3.64 19.15 -12.64
N ARG A 158 -3.19 19.01 -13.88
CA ARG A 158 -4.05 19.28 -15.05
C ARG A 158 -5.25 18.35 -15.11
N GLY A 159 -5.04 17.06 -14.78
CA GLY A 159 -6.14 16.10 -14.74
C GLY A 159 -7.15 16.34 -13.62
N ARG A 160 -6.69 16.90 -12.48
CA ARG A 160 -7.54 17.20 -11.32
C ARG A 160 -8.29 18.52 -11.43
N HIS A 161 -7.63 19.55 -11.95
CA HIS A 161 -8.05 20.93 -11.80
C HIS A 161 -8.07 21.73 -13.09
N GLY A 162 -7.52 21.13 -14.17
CA GLY A 162 -7.39 21.83 -15.45
C GLY A 162 -8.69 21.79 -16.25
N ALA A 163 -9.35 22.93 -16.37
CA ALA A 163 -10.36 23.16 -17.41
C ALA A 163 -9.86 24.27 -18.34
N ARG A 164 -10.37 24.33 -19.59
CA ARG A 164 -9.94 25.34 -20.57
C ARG A 164 -10.04 26.75 -19.98
N GLY A 165 -8.88 27.37 -19.66
CA GLY A 165 -8.78 28.72 -19.14
C GLY A 165 -9.22 28.93 -17.71
N THR A 166 -9.55 27.87 -16.94
CA THR A 166 -9.99 27.97 -15.54
C THR A 166 -9.37 26.87 -14.69
N VAL A 167 -9.34 27.09 -13.37
CA VAL A 167 -9.00 26.05 -12.38
C VAL A 167 -10.29 25.69 -11.64
N ARG A 168 -10.58 24.40 -11.52
CA ARG A 168 -11.76 23.90 -10.84
C ARG A 168 -11.38 22.92 -9.74
N MET A 169 -12.20 22.87 -8.69
CA MET A 169 -12.09 21.90 -7.60
C MET A 169 -13.24 20.90 -7.69
N GLY A 170 -13.00 19.66 -7.29
CA GLY A 170 -14.03 18.63 -7.23
C GLY A 170 -14.51 18.12 -8.60
N GLU A 171 -13.75 18.35 -9.66
CA GLU A 171 -14.08 17.79 -10.98
C GLU A 171 -14.02 16.25 -10.91
N PRO A 172 -15.06 15.57 -11.41
CA PRO A 172 -15.05 14.11 -11.46
C PRO A 172 -13.95 13.59 -12.38
N MET A 173 -13.33 12.50 -11.98
CA MET A 173 -12.41 11.80 -12.88
C MET A 173 -13.16 11.26 -14.11
N PRO A 174 -12.47 11.14 -15.27
CA PRO A 174 -13.02 10.41 -16.40
C PRO A 174 -13.50 9.01 -16.01
N VAL A 175 -14.64 8.59 -16.55
CA VAL A 175 -15.29 7.31 -16.17
C VAL A 175 -14.33 6.12 -16.30
N ASP A 176 -13.49 6.08 -17.34
CA ASP A 176 -12.53 4.99 -17.53
C ASP A 176 -11.43 4.99 -16.46
N MET A 177 -11.02 6.16 -15.97
CA MET A 177 -10.11 6.26 -14.83
C MET A 177 -10.77 5.83 -13.53
N GLN A 178 -12.04 6.18 -13.29
CA GLN A 178 -12.79 5.72 -12.14
C GLN A 178 -12.89 4.18 -12.14
N ARG A 179 -13.25 3.60 -13.30
CA ARG A 179 -13.30 2.14 -13.49
C ARG A 179 -11.96 1.49 -13.15
N SER A 180 -10.90 1.99 -13.79
CA SER A 180 -9.55 1.47 -13.56
C SER A 180 -9.15 1.56 -12.08
N ALA A 181 -9.46 2.66 -11.39
CA ALA A 181 -9.16 2.83 -9.98
C ALA A 181 -9.90 1.82 -9.10
N VAL A 182 -11.20 1.64 -9.32
CA VAL A 182 -12.01 0.65 -8.58
C VAL A 182 -11.48 -0.76 -8.83
N THR A 183 -11.29 -1.14 -10.10
CA THR A 183 -10.76 -2.47 -10.47
C THR A 183 -9.41 -2.73 -9.82
N ASN A 184 -8.50 -1.75 -9.84
CA ASN A 184 -7.18 -1.90 -9.23
C ASN A 184 -7.26 -2.03 -7.70
N ALA A 185 -8.12 -1.24 -7.03
CA ALA A 185 -8.32 -1.34 -5.59
C ALA A 185 -8.78 -2.76 -5.20
N VAL A 186 -9.81 -3.26 -5.88
CA VAL A 186 -10.36 -4.60 -5.62
C VAL A 186 -9.36 -5.70 -5.94
N SER A 187 -8.67 -5.60 -7.09
CA SER A 187 -7.65 -6.59 -7.48
C SER A 187 -6.50 -6.66 -6.49
N MET A 188 -6.00 -5.51 -6.03
CA MET A 188 -4.93 -5.46 -5.02
C MET A 188 -5.38 -6.06 -3.69
N TYR A 189 -6.61 -5.76 -3.26
CA TYR A 189 -7.18 -6.32 -2.05
C TYR A 189 -7.39 -7.84 -2.16
N ALA A 190 -7.93 -8.33 -3.27
CA ALA A 190 -8.08 -9.77 -3.53
C ALA A 190 -6.72 -10.48 -3.48
N ARG A 191 -5.70 -9.94 -4.13
CA ARG A 191 -4.33 -10.47 -4.10
C ARG A 191 -3.70 -10.46 -2.71
N ALA A 192 -4.05 -9.50 -1.86
CA ALA A 192 -3.64 -9.49 -0.45
C ALA A 192 -4.36 -10.57 0.36
N LEU A 193 -5.65 -10.83 0.07
CA LEU A 193 -6.40 -11.89 0.74
C LEU A 193 -5.89 -13.29 0.38
N GLU A 194 -5.45 -13.52 -0.86
CA GLU A 194 -4.90 -14.82 -1.32
C GLU A 194 -3.76 -15.33 -0.44
N VAL A 195 -3.06 -14.44 0.24
CA VAL A 195 -1.89 -14.79 1.05
C VAL A 195 -2.21 -14.93 2.55
N VAL A 196 -3.41 -14.56 2.99
CA VAL A 196 -3.84 -14.66 4.39
C VAL A 196 -3.64 -16.06 4.98
N PRO A 197 -3.94 -17.17 4.27
CA PRO A 197 -3.73 -18.51 4.81
C PRO A 197 -2.28 -18.83 5.19
N ALA A 198 -1.29 -18.11 4.63
CA ALA A 198 0.11 -18.29 5.01
C ALA A 198 0.44 -17.72 6.40
N PHE A 199 -0.37 -16.80 6.92
CA PHE A 199 -0.14 -16.08 8.17
C PHE A 199 -1.11 -16.44 9.30
N THR A 200 -2.15 -17.22 8.99
CA THR A 200 -3.25 -17.53 9.93
C THR A 200 -3.38 -19.02 10.18
N THR A 201 -3.93 -19.40 11.34
CA THR A 201 -4.20 -20.80 11.70
C THR A 201 -5.62 -21.22 11.40
N ASN A 202 -6.55 -20.26 11.27
CA ASN A 202 -7.99 -20.50 11.19
C ASN A 202 -8.65 -20.02 9.90
N VAL A 203 -7.88 -19.57 8.90
CA VAL A 203 -8.39 -19.17 7.58
C VAL A 203 -7.79 -20.05 6.50
N THR A 204 -8.65 -20.72 5.74
CA THR A 204 -8.23 -21.62 4.66
C THR A 204 -8.18 -20.93 3.30
N ALA A 205 -7.41 -21.50 2.38
CA ALA A 205 -7.36 -21.00 1.00
C ALA A 205 -8.74 -21.13 0.29
N ASP A 206 -9.56 -22.11 0.66
CA ASP A 206 -10.91 -22.28 0.09
C ASP A 206 -11.86 -21.18 0.53
N GLU A 207 -11.84 -20.80 1.81
CA GLU A 207 -12.62 -19.69 2.33
C GLU A 207 -12.24 -18.37 1.67
N VAL A 208 -10.94 -18.14 1.47
CA VAL A 208 -10.45 -16.94 0.77
C VAL A 208 -10.91 -16.94 -0.69
N ARG A 209 -10.79 -18.06 -1.41
CA ARG A 209 -11.25 -18.15 -2.80
C ARG A 209 -12.75 -17.89 -2.93
N GLU A 210 -13.55 -18.44 -2.02
CA GLU A 210 -14.98 -18.20 -1.99
C GLU A 210 -15.31 -16.73 -1.73
N ALA A 211 -14.63 -16.10 -0.79
CA ALA A 211 -14.80 -14.70 -0.49
C ALA A 211 -14.44 -13.79 -1.69
N ILE A 212 -13.33 -14.07 -2.38
CA ILE A 212 -12.95 -13.34 -3.61
C ILE A 212 -14.01 -13.53 -4.70
N ARG A 213 -14.52 -14.75 -4.89
CA ARG A 213 -15.59 -15.04 -5.86
C ARG A 213 -16.84 -14.21 -5.59
N GLN A 214 -17.26 -14.10 -4.32
CA GLN A 214 -18.42 -13.28 -3.93
C GLN A 214 -18.21 -11.79 -4.23
N VAL A 215 -16.99 -11.27 -4.01
CA VAL A 215 -16.65 -9.88 -4.37
C VAL A 215 -16.74 -9.68 -5.87
N ASP A 216 -16.18 -10.58 -6.65
CA ASP A 216 -16.24 -10.52 -8.11
C ASP A 216 -17.68 -10.53 -8.62
N GLU A 217 -18.56 -11.37 -8.03
CA GLU A 217 -19.99 -11.40 -8.37
C GLU A 217 -20.69 -10.08 -8.03
N ILE A 218 -20.43 -9.51 -6.85
CA ILE A 218 -21.00 -8.22 -6.45
C ILE A 218 -20.59 -7.12 -7.43
N ILE A 219 -19.33 -7.07 -7.80
CA ILE A 219 -18.80 -6.06 -8.70
C ILE A 219 -19.40 -6.24 -10.10
N ASN A 220 -19.42 -7.46 -10.63
CA ASN A 220 -19.97 -7.75 -11.94
C ASN A 220 -21.48 -7.43 -12.02
N ASN A 221 -22.22 -7.62 -10.94
CA ASN A 221 -23.63 -7.29 -10.86
C ASN A 221 -23.91 -5.80 -10.64
N ALA A 222 -23.03 -5.10 -9.90
CA ALA A 222 -23.18 -3.69 -9.60
C ALA A 222 -22.72 -2.77 -10.74
N LEU A 223 -21.84 -3.25 -11.61
CA LEU A 223 -21.29 -2.46 -12.70
C LEU A 223 -22.14 -2.66 -13.97
N PRO A 224 -22.57 -1.58 -14.68
CA PRO A 224 -23.32 -1.69 -15.92
C PRO A 224 -22.61 -2.59 -16.95
N HIS A 225 -23.38 -3.31 -17.76
CA HIS A 225 -22.85 -4.21 -18.80
C HIS A 225 -21.72 -3.58 -19.60
N GLY A 226 -20.54 -4.19 -19.56
CA GLY A 226 -19.28 -3.69 -20.15
C GLY A 226 -18.14 -3.46 -19.17
N TRP A 227 -18.37 -3.52 -17.86
CA TRP A 227 -17.34 -3.39 -16.83
C TRP A 227 -16.66 -4.73 -16.49
N GLY A 228 -17.35 -5.85 -16.71
CA GLY A 228 -16.92 -7.18 -16.29
C GLY A 228 -15.75 -7.80 -17.05
N ALA A 229 -15.35 -7.27 -18.20
CA ALA A 229 -14.26 -7.86 -18.99
C ALA A 229 -12.84 -7.52 -18.46
N ALA A 230 -12.70 -6.61 -17.51
CA ALA A 230 -11.39 -6.16 -16.99
C ALA A 230 -10.98 -6.83 -15.66
N LEU A 231 -11.89 -7.52 -14.98
CA LEU A 231 -11.66 -8.21 -13.70
C LEU A 231 -11.22 -9.68 -13.88
N ILE A 232 -10.74 -10.04 -15.06
CA ILE A 232 -10.04 -11.31 -15.20
C ILE A 232 -8.74 -11.18 -14.41
N LEU A 233 -8.76 -11.67 -13.18
CA LEU A 233 -7.56 -12.12 -12.49
C LEU A 233 -6.80 -12.96 -13.51
N ARG A 234 -5.76 -12.40 -14.13
CA ARG A 234 -4.83 -13.21 -14.90
C ARG A 234 -4.29 -14.22 -13.89
N ARG A 235 -4.86 -15.41 -13.93
CA ARG A 235 -4.27 -16.59 -13.29
C ARG A 235 -2.86 -16.62 -13.83
N ALA A 236 -1.88 -16.40 -12.94
CA ALA A 236 -0.52 -16.73 -13.21
C ALA A 236 -0.52 -18.26 -13.46
N THR A 237 -0.44 -18.64 -14.71
CA THR A 237 0.01 -19.97 -15.12
C THR A 237 1.49 -20.05 -14.94
#